data_99bb3e3ecd22f05afe4d4dc85f6c43c6
#
_entry.id   99bb3e3ecd22f05afe4d4dc85f6c43c6
#
_cell.length_a   1.000
_cell.length_b   1.000
_cell.length_c   1.000
_cell.angle_alpha   90.00
_cell.angle_beta   90.00
_cell.angle_gamma   90.00
#
_symmetry.space_group_name_H-M   'P 1'
#
loop_
_entity.id
_entity.type
_entity.pdbx_description
1 polymer ?
#
loop_
_entity_poly.entity_id
_entity_poly.type
_entity_poly.pdbx_seq_one_letter_code
_entity_poly.pdbx_strand_id
1 'polypeptide(L)' 'MLFSDLTINDKEPIYVQIKKYLEEMIAKGLLPHNSKLPSTRELSLILKVSRNSIISAYEELKSEGIIYSVSGKGTFVN' A
#
# COMPACT_ATOMS: atom_id res chain seq x y z
N MET A 1 5.54 3.69 -14.27
CA MET A 1 5.77 2.62 -13.29
C MET A 1 4.70 2.66 -12.21
N LEU A 2 4.20 1.52 -11.81
CA LEU A 2 3.21 1.43 -10.73
C LEU A 2 3.80 2.01 -9.45
N PHE A 3 3.03 2.64 -8.64
CA PHE A 3 3.42 3.33 -7.40
C PHE A 3 4.16 4.65 -7.60
N SER A 4 4.74 4.91 -8.77
CA SER A 4 5.48 6.15 -8.97
C SER A 4 4.59 7.32 -9.40
N ASP A 5 3.34 7.05 -9.74
CA ASP A 5 2.39 8.08 -10.16
C ASP A 5 1.57 8.68 -9.01
N LEU A 6 1.79 8.20 -7.80
CA LEU A 6 1.13 8.77 -6.63
C LEU A 6 1.82 10.06 -6.21
N THR A 7 1.05 11.14 -6.16
CA THR A 7 1.53 12.43 -5.68
C THR A 7 0.98 12.68 -4.29
N ILE A 8 1.87 12.78 -3.31
CA ILE A 8 1.50 13.04 -1.92
C ILE A 8 1.31 14.54 -1.73
N ASN A 9 0.22 14.93 -1.12
CA ASN A 9 -0.06 16.33 -0.77
C ASN A 9 -0.27 16.45 0.74
N ASP A 10 -0.52 17.67 1.23
CA ASP A 10 -0.66 17.95 2.67
C ASP A 10 -2.11 18.09 3.13
N LYS A 11 -3.08 17.74 2.29
CA LYS A 11 -4.50 17.90 2.59
C LYS A 11 -5.07 16.80 3.48
N GLU A 12 -4.45 15.63 3.45
CA GLU A 12 -4.86 14.46 4.24
C GLU A 12 -3.63 13.81 4.84
N PRO A 13 -3.77 13.04 5.94
CA PRO A 13 -2.66 12.26 6.43
C PRO A 13 -2.08 11.38 5.33
N ILE A 14 -0.76 11.23 5.32
CA ILE A 14 -0.06 10.49 4.27
C ILE A 14 -0.59 9.06 4.16
N TYR A 15 -0.81 8.38 5.30
CA TYR A 15 -1.26 6.99 5.27
C TYR A 15 -2.64 6.84 4.61
N VAL A 16 -3.51 7.85 4.76
CA VAL A 16 -4.83 7.82 4.11
C VAL A 16 -4.68 7.88 2.60
N GLN A 17 -3.78 8.73 2.12
CA GLN A 17 -3.53 8.85 0.68
C GLN A 17 -2.96 7.56 0.11
N ILE A 18 -2.05 6.91 0.83
CA ILE A 18 -1.46 5.64 0.41
C ILE A 18 -2.54 4.57 0.36
N LYS A 19 -3.37 4.49 1.40
CA LYS A 19 -4.47 3.52 1.47
C LYS A 19 -5.42 3.68 0.29
N LYS A 20 -5.86 4.90 0.02
CA LYS A 20 -6.77 5.18 -1.10
C LYS A 20 -6.14 4.81 -2.44
N TYR A 21 -4.87 5.10 -2.62
CA TYR A 21 -4.17 4.76 -3.84
C TYR A 21 -4.13 3.25 -4.06
N LEU A 22 -3.80 2.48 -3.03
CA LEU A 22 -3.76 1.03 -3.13
C LEU A 22 -5.15 0.44 -3.39
N GLU A 23 -6.16 0.95 -2.71
CA GLU A 23 -7.54 0.53 -2.94
C GLU A 23 -7.95 0.76 -4.40
N GLU A 24 -7.58 1.90 -4.96
CA GLU A 24 -7.89 2.23 -6.35
C GLU A 24 -7.16 1.29 -7.32
N MET A 25 -5.88 1.03 -7.07
CA MET A 25 -5.10 0.11 -7.91
C MET A 25 -5.68 -1.29 -7.90
N ILE A 26 -6.13 -1.75 -6.73
CA ILE A 26 -6.75 -3.06 -6.59
C ILE A 26 -8.10 -3.07 -7.32
N ALA A 27 -8.92 -2.04 -7.15
CA ALA A 27 -10.23 -1.95 -7.81
C ALA A 27 -10.11 -1.92 -9.32
N LYS A 28 -9.06 -1.30 -9.86
CA LYS A 28 -8.81 -1.24 -11.31
C LYS A 28 -8.17 -2.50 -11.87
N GLY A 29 -7.85 -3.47 -11.02
CA GLY A 29 -7.21 -4.71 -11.46
C GLY A 29 -5.72 -4.59 -11.75
N LEU A 30 -5.10 -3.45 -11.42
CA LEU A 30 -3.67 -3.25 -11.61
C LEU A 30 -2.85 -4.00 -10.56
N LEU A 31 -3.48 -4.31 -9.41
CA LEU A 31 -2.92 -5.16 -8.38
C LEU A 31 -3.90 -6.33 -8.20
N PRO A 32 -3.73 -7.40 -8.97
CA PRO A 32 -4.69 -8.50 -8.96
C PRO A 32 -4.63 -9.34 -7.68
N HIS A 33 -5.64 -10.19 -7.51
CA HIS A 33 -5.73 -11.12 -6.38
C HIS A 33 -4.44 -11.94 -6.25
N ASN A 34 -3.96 -12.04 -5.02
CA ASN A 34 -2.72 -12.77 -4.68
C ASN A 34 -1.44 -12.17 -5.22
N SER A 35 -1.47 -10.99 -5.84
CA SER A 35 -0.22 -10.34 -6.23
C SER A 35 0.51 -9.82 -4.99
N LYS A 36 1.83 -9.84 -5.05
CA LYS A 36 2.67 -9.40 -3.95
C LYS A 36 2.83 -7.89 -3.97
N LEU A 37 2.62 -7.27 -2.81
CA LEU A 37 2.85 -5.85 -2.63
C LEU A 37 4.31 -5.60 -2.24
N PRO A 38 4.84 -4.40 -2.49
CA PRO A 38 6.16 -4.04 -1.95
C PRO A 38 6.15 -4.13 -0.44
N SER A 39 7.30 -4.40 0.17
CA SER A 39 7.42 -4.33 1.62
C SER A 39 7.21 -2.89 2.07
N THR A 40 6.93 -2.70 3.37
CA THR A 40 6.79 -1.35 3.91
C THR A 40 8.06 -0.53 3.68
N ARG A 41 9.22 -1.16 3.79
CA ARG A 41 10.50 -0.49 3.54
C ARG A 41 10.63 -0.09 2.07
N GLU A 42 10.34 -1.02 1.16
CA GLU A 42 10.44 -0.76 -0.27
C GLU A 42 9.52 0.40 -0.69
N LEU A 43 8.26 0.34 -0.25
CA LEU A 43 7.29 1.36 -0.65
C LEU A 43 7.63 2.72 -0.05
N SER A 44 8.16 2.76 1.17
CA SER A 44 8.59 4.02 1.78
C SER A 44 9.70 4.67 0.97
N LEU A 45 10.61 3.87 0.42
CA LEU A 45 11.68 4.39 -0.43
C LEU A 45 11.15 4.87 -1.78
N ILE A 46 10.23 4.13 -2.38
CA ILE A 46 9.63 4.50 -3.66
C ILE A 46 8.85 5.81 -3.54
N LEU A 47 8.03 5.93 -2.51
CA LEU A 47 7.16 7.11 -2.33
C LEU A 47 7.84 8.25 -1.57
N LYS A 48 9.02 8.01 -1.01
CA LYS A 48 9.77 9.02 -0.24
C LYS A 48 8.96 9.53 0.95
N VAL A 49 8.33 8.61 1.66
CA VAL A 49 7.55 8.91 2.87
C VAL A 49 8.07 8.06 4.02
N SER A 50 7.64 8.37 5.25
CA SER A 50 8.06 7.59 6.40
C SER A 50 7.52 6.16 6.31
N ARG A 51 8.31 5.20 6.79
CA ARG A 51 7.88 3.80 6.84
C ARG A 51 6.64 3.64 7.71
N ASN A 52 6.51 4.44 8.78
CA ASN A 52 5.34 4.38 9.64
C ASN A 52 4.04 4.70 8.90
N SER A 53 4.08 5.62 7.93
CA SER A 53 2.91 5.92 7.11
C SER A 53 2.48 4.70 6.30
N ILE A 54 3.45 3.96 5.75
CA ILE A 54 3.15 2.74 5.00
C ILE A 54 2.59 1.68 5.94
N ILE A 55 3.20 1.51 7.11
CA ILE A 55 2.75 0.53 8.10
C ILE A 55 1.29 0.81 8.48
N SER A 56 0.94 2.06 8.75
CA SER A 56 -0.43 2.44 9.10
C SER A 56 -1.41 2.11 7.98
N ALA A 57 -1.05 2.42 6.74
CA ALA A 57 -1.90 2.12 5.59
C ALA A 57 -2.11 0.61 5.45
N TYR A 58 -1.03 -0.16 5.53
CA TYR A 58 -1.12 -1.63 5.40
C TYR A 58 -1.94 -2.24 6.55
N GLU A 59 -1.77 -1.74 7.77
CA GLU A 59 -2.53 -2.25 8.91
C GLU A 59 -4.03 -2.04 8.72
N GLU A 60 -4.45 -0.89 8.22
CA GLU A 60 -5.86 -0.64 7.95
C GLU A 60 -6.39 -1.54 6.83
N LEU A 61 -5.63 -1.68 5.75
CA LEU A 61 -6.03 -2.56 4.65
C LEU A 61 -6.14 -4.02 5.11
N LYS A 62 -5.23 -4.46 5.98
CA LYS A 62 -5.31 -5.80 6.56
C LYS A 62 -6.58 -5.96 7.41
N SER A 63 -6.88 -4.97 8.24
CA SER A 63 -8.06 -5.03 9.11
C SER A 63 -9.36 -5.10 8.31
N GLU A 64 -9.35 -4.54 7.10
CA GLU A 64 -10.50 -4.56 6.20
C GLU A 64 -10.51 -5.80 5.28
N GLY A 65 -9.52 -6.66 5.40
CA GLY A 65 -9.44 -7.86 4.58
C GLY A 65 -9.05 -7.63 3.13
N ILE A 66 -8.52 -6.44 2.81
CA ILE A 66 -8.15 -6.08 1.44
C ILE A 66 -6.78 -6.64 1.07
N ILE A 67 -5.89 -6.75 2.05
CA ILE A 67 -4.59 -7.37 1.87
C ILE A 67 -4.33 -8.34 3.03
N TYR A 68 -3.35 -9.23 2.86
CA TYR A 68 -2.96 -10.16 3.91
C TYR A 68 -1.45 -10.36 3.92
N SER A 69 -0.93 -10.78 5.06
CA SER A 69 0.50 -11.05 5.21
C SER A 69 0.74 -12.53 5.43
N VAL A 70 1.81 -13.04 4.85
CA VAL A 70 2.28 -14.40 5.08
C VAL A 70 3.68 -14.31 5.65
N SER A 71 3.87 -14.84 6.85
CA SER A 71 5.16 -14.78 7.55
C SER A 71 6.28 -15.34 6.68
N GLY A 72 7.37 -14.58 6.56
CA GLY A 72 8.52 -14.96 5.75
C GLY A 72 8.34 -14.85 4.25
N LYS A 73 7.14 -14.48 3.77
CA LYS A 73 6.89 -14.40 2.33
C LYS A 73 6.48 -13.01 1.85
N GLY A 74 5.79 -12.24 2.69
CA GLY A 74 5.44 -10.85 2.37
C GLY A 74 3.97 -10.54 2.53
N THR A 75 3.55 -9.48 1.86
CA THR A 75 2.17 -8.97 1.91
C THR A 75 1.57 -9.07 0.51
N PHE A 76 0.32 -9.49 0.45
CA PHE A 76 -0.35 -9.83 -0.81
C PHE A 76 -1.74 -9.22 -0.86
N VAL A 77 -2.25 -9.03 -2.07
CA VAL A 77 -3.64 -8.61 -2.29
C VAL A 77 -4.57 -9.79 -2.04
N ASN A 78 -5.59 -9.56 -1.24
CA ASN A 78 -6.57 -10.61 -0.93
C ASN A 78 -7.66 -10.70 -2.02
#